data_701b21e49b4f260edbff771e6555c964
#
_entry.id   701b21e49b4f260edbff771e6555c964
#
_cell.length_a   1.000
_cell.length_b   1.000
_cell.length_c   1.000
_cell.angle_alpha   90.00
_cell.angle_beta   90.00
_cell.angle_gamma   90.00
#
_symmetry.space_group_name_H-M   'P 1'
#
loop_
_entity.id
_entity.type
_entity.pdbx_description
1 polymer ?
#
loop_
_entity_poly.entity_id
_entity_poly.type
_entity_poly.pdbx_seq_one_letter_code
_entity_poly.pdbx_strand_id
1 'polypeptide(L)'
;MSSWSGGKKLYKLRVAIVGFGHVGRGVLDALIESPDMEVAGIVELPHVIEKIKNEVGNIPLVDNDITGLGKIDVAILAINSRNVPETAPIYLQKGINTVDAYDVHRESLINLRKDLNDVAKKHGTVSIISAGWDPGSDSIVRAVLEINAPKGITYVNYGPGMSMGHTVAVKAIEGIDDAISLTIPKGVGMHKRLVYVSLKQGYDLEKVSHQIKNDPYFVHDEVHIFEVSNIRDLIDMGHAVKIERKGVSGKTHNQKMEYTLSVNNPAITGQVMVSAARASLKQKPGCYTMLEIPPIDFLYGEKQELLSRLT
;
A
#
# COMPACT_ATOMS: atom_id res chain seq x y z
N MET A 1 -33.52 -14.96 0.22
CA MET A 1 -33.09 -15.83 1.33
C MET A 1 -33.22 -17.27 0.83
N SER A 2 -32.13 -17.87 0.38
CA SER A 2 -32.06 -19.32 0.12
C SER A 2 -30.63 -19.74 0.49
N SER A 3 -30.55 -20.49 1.57
CA SER A 3 -29.36 -21.15 2.09
C SER A 3 -28.85 -22.18 1.09
N TRP A 4 -27.69 -21.96 0.52
CA TRP A 4 -26.96 -22.99 -0.20
C TRP A 4 -26.09 -23.77 0.79
N SER A 5 -26.57 -24.96 1.15
CA SER A 5 -25.82 -25.98 1.90
C SER A 5 -25.31 -27.03 0.92
N GLY A 6 -24.12 -26.83 0.40
CA GLY A 6 -23.34 -27.83 -0.31
C GLY A 6 -21.96 -27.91 0.34
N GLY A 7 -21.79 -28.83 1.31
CA GLY A 7 -20.61 -28.93 2.17
C GLY A 7 -19.36 -29.41 1.46
N LYS A 8 -18.69 -28.55 0.69
CA LYS A 8 -17.25 -28.54 0.51
C LYS A 8 -16.69 -27.48 1.46
N LYS A 9 -15.90 -27.89 2.45
CA LYS A 9 -15.10 -26.99 3.25
C LYS A 9 -14.21 -26.22 2.27
N LEU A 10 -14.62 -25.01 1.89
CA LEU A 10 -13.85 -24.17 1.00
C LEU A 10 -12.49 -23.93 1.69
N TYR A 11 -11.41 -24.30 1.02
CA TYR A 11 -10.07 -24.01 1.47
C TYR A 11 -9.92 -22.49 1.58
N LYS A 12 -9.71 -21.99 2.79
CA LYS A 12 -9.43 -20.57 3.01
C LYS A 12 -7.96 -20.32 2.80
N LEU A 13 -7.66 -19.26 2.08
CA LEU A 13 -6.30 -18.78 1.86
C LEU A 13 -5.67 -18.37 3.19
N ARG A 14 -4.56 -18.99 3.56
CA ARG A 14 -3.85 -18.70 4.81
C ARG A 14 -2.85 -17.56 4.60
N VAL A 15 -3.12 -16.42 5.23
CA VAL A 15 -2.37 -15.18 5.05
C VAL A 15 -1.62 -14.81 6.32
N ALA A 16 -0.31 -14.58 6.20
CA ALA A 16 0.49 -13.97 7.26
C ALA A 16 0.65 -12.48 7.00
N ILE A 17 0.57 -11.67 8.06
CA ILE A 17 0.83 -10.24 8.03
C ILE A 17 2.26 -10.03 8.52
N VAL A 18 3.10 -9.38 7.72
CA VAL A 18 4.48 -9.03 8.07
C VAL A 18 4.55 -7.53 8.30
N GLY A 19 4.77 -7.11 9.55
CA GLY A 19 4.66 -5.72 9.97
C GLY A 19 3.24 -5.36 10.43
N PHE A 20 3.13 -4.74 11.61
CA PHE A 20 1.84 -4.40 12.23
C PHE A 20 1.74 -2.92 12.61
N GLY A 21 2.13 -2.04 11.66
CA GLY A 21 1.88 -0.61 11.70
C GLY A 21 0.44 -0.26 11.31
N HIS A 22 0.20 0.96 10.86
CA HIS A 22 -1.14 1.39 10.42
C HIS A 22 -1.67 0.56 9.25
N VAL A 23 -0.83 0.26 8.26
CA VAL A 23 -1.22 -0.58 7.11
C VAL A 23 -1.46 -2.02 7.54
N GLY A 24 -0.62 -2.59 8.40
CA GLY A 24 -0.81 -3.96 8.92
C GLY A 24 -2.13 -4.15 9.67
N ARG A 25 -2.57 -3.12 10.42
CA ARG A 25 -3.90 -3.10 11.03
C ARG A 25 -5.01 -3.05 9.98
N GLY A 26 -4.87 -2.22 8.96
CA GLY A 26 -5.81 -2.19 7.84
C GLY A 26 -5.87 -3.51 7.07
N VAL A 27 -4.74 -4.23 6.94
CA VAL A 27 -4.69 -5.59 6.38
C VAL A 27 -5.44 -6.57 7.27
N LEU A 28 -5.24 -6.51 8.59
CA LEU A 28 -5.96 -7.38 9.54
C LEU A 28 -7.47 -7.18 9.44
N ASP A 29 -7.94 -5.93 9.49
CA ASP A 29 -9.36 -5.60 9.37
C ASP A 29 -9.95 -6.13 8.06
N ALA A 30 -9.25 -5.95 6.94
CA ALA A 30 -9.67 -6.44 5.63
C ALA A 30 -9.68 -7.97 5.53
N LEU A 31 -8.75 -8.67 6.18
CA LEU A 31 -8.71 -10.13 6.20
C LEU A 31 -9.85 -10.72 7.03
N ILE A 32 -10.18 -10.11 8.18
CA ILE A 32 -11.30 -10.54 9.03
C ILE A 32 -12.62 -10.51 8.25
N GLU A 33 -12.82 -9.50 7.42
CA GLU A 33 -14.01 -9.34 6.58
C GLU A 33 -13.97 -10.16 5.27
N SER A 34 -12.85 -10.85 4.97
CA SER A 34 -12.69 -11.64 3.75
C SER A 34 -13.12 -13.09 3.95
N PRO A 35 -14.23 -13.55 3.31
CA PRO A 35 -14.80 -14.87 3.58
C PRO A 35 -13.94 -16.04 3.06
N ASP A 36 -13.06 -15.77 2.08
CA ASP A 36 -12.17 -16.73 1.41
C ASP A 36 -10.78 -16.80 2.02
N MET A 37 -10.52 -16.03 3.07
CA MET A 37 -9.20 -15.94 3.71
C MET A 37 -9.27 -16.19 5.21
N GLU A 38 -8.12 -16.54 5.80
CA GLU A 38 -7.91 -16.59 7.24
C GLU A 38 -6.56 -16.01 7.62
N VAL A 39 -6.52 -15.32 8.75
CA VAL A 39 -5.27 -14.80 9.32
C VAL A 39 -4.51 -15.96 9.94
N ALA A 40 -3.36 -16.29 9.38
CA ALA A 40 -2.49 -17.33 9.93
C ALA A 40 -1.68 -16.82 11.13
N GLY A 41 -1.31 -15.54 11.11
CA GLY A 41 -0.59 -14.87 12.19
C GLY A 41 0.05 -13.58 11.74
N ILE A 42 0.70 -12.92 12.68
CA ILE A 42 1.42 -11.66 12.48
C ILE A 42 2.89 -11.88 12.81
N VAL A 43 3.75 -11.44 11.90
CA VAL A 43 5.22 -11.46 12.05
C VAL A 43 5.68 -10.05 12.38
N GLU A 44 6.32 -9.89 13.52
CA GLU A 44 6.80 -8.58 13.99
C GLU A 44 8.07 -8.71 14.85
N LEU A 45 8.70 -7.60 15.14
CA LEU A 45 9.86 -7.55 16.01
C LEU A 45 9.45 -7.79 17.49
N PRO A 46 10.26 -8.43 18.32
CA PRO A 46 9.92 -8.80 19.71
C PRO A 46 9.37 -7.65 20.53
N HIS A 47 9.99 -6.47 20.43
CA HIS A 47 9.56 -5.28 21.18
C HIS A 47 8.22 -4.69 20.73
N VAL A 48 7.79 -5.00 19.50
CA VAL A 48 6.47 -4.62 18.96
C VAL A 48 5.44 -5.65 19.40
N ILE A 49 5.76 -6.94 19.34
CA ILE A 49 4.89 -8.03 19.80
C ILE A 49 4.39 -7.76 21.22
N GLU A 50 5.28 -7.36 22.13
CA GLU A 50 4.92 -7.05 23.52
C GLU A 50 3.88 -5.91 23.63
N LYS A 51 3.87 -4.98 22.68
CA LYS A 51 2.93 -3.85 22.66
C LYS A 51 1.57 -4.23 22.07
N ILE A 52 1.56 -5.11 21.07
CA ILE A 52 0.35 -5.42 20.30
C ILE A 52 -0.40 -6.68 20.77
N LYS A 53 0.20 -7.50 21.64
CA LYS A 53 -0.39 -8.78 22.08
C LYS A 53 -1.80 -8.66 22.65
N ASN A 54 -2.11 -7.58 23.34
CA ASN A 54 -3.45 -7.32 23.88
C ASN A 54 -4.43 -6.75 22.84
N GLU A 55 -3.93 -6.22 21.73
CA GLU A 55 -4.71 -5.65 20.65
C GLU A 55 -5.25 -6.74 19.70
N VAL A 56 -4.44 -7.75 19.42
CA VAL A 56 -4.73 -8.76 18.39
C VAL A 56 -5.42 -10.02 18.90
N GLY A 57 -5.67 -10.12 20.21
CA GLY A 57 -6.40 -11.24 20.82
C GLY A 57 -5.69 -12.58 20.64
N ASN A 58 -6.39 -13.56 20.07
CA ASN A 58 -5.89 -14.92 19.89
C ASN A 58 -5.11 -15.15 18.57
N ILE A 59 -4.81 -14.08 17.81
CA ILE A 59 -4.04 -14.21 16.58
C ILE A 59 -2.59 -14.55 16.91
N PRO A 60 -2.01 -15.62 16.31
CA PRO A 60 -0.62 -15.99 16.56
C PRO A 60 0.34 -14.85 16.23
N LEU A 61 1.25 -14.57 17.17
CA LEU A 61 2.33 -13.59 17.01
C LEU A 61 3.65 -14.34 16.97
N VAL A 62 4.47 -14.09 15.96
CA VAL A 62 5.78 -14.73 15.81
C VAL A 62 6.87 -13.70 15.53
N ASP A 63 8.05 -13.97 16.08
CA ASP A 63 9.25 -13.17 15.88
C ASP A 63 10.04 -13.71 14.68
N ASN A 64 10.08 -12.94 13.60
CA ASN A 64 10.91 -13.17 12.40
C ASN A 64 10.78 -14.56 11.74
N ASP A 65 10.24 -15.57 12.39
CA ASP A 65 10.12 -16.92 11.86
C ASP A 65 8.66 -17.31 11.61
N ILE A 66 8.27 -17.27 10.35
CA ILE A 66 6.93 -17.64 9.88
C ILE A 66 6.65 -19.16 10.01
N THR A 67 7.66 -19.99 10.22
CA THR A 67 7.50 -21.47 10.25
C THR A 67 6.61 -21.94 11.38
N GLY A 68 6.55 -21.20 12.49
CA GLY A 68 5.64 -21.46 13.62
C GLY A 68 4.15 -21.31 13.27
N LEU A 69 3.81 -20.69 12.16
CA LEU A 69 2.43 -20.47 11.71
C LEU A 69 1.87 -21.63 10.85
N GLY A 70 2.65 -22.67 10.59
CA GLY A 70 2.28 -23.77 9.71
C GLY A 70 2.29 -23.38 8.23
N LYS A 71 1.42 -24.00 7.42
CA LYS A 71 1.35 -23.68 5.99
C LYS A 71 0.81 -22.26 5.78
N ILE A 72 1.54 -21.45 5.04
CA ILE A 72 1.16 -20.10 4.62
C ILE A 72 1.10 -20.08 3.09
N ASP A 73 0.06 -19.48 2.54
CA ASP A 73 -0.09 -19.32 1.10
C ASP A 73 0.44 -17.96 0.62
N VAL A 74 0.20 -16.90 1.40
CA VAL A 74 0.64 -15.52 1.07
C VAL A 74 1.15 -14.81 2.32
N ALA A 75 2.26 -14.10 2.20
CA ALA A 75 2.76 -13.11 3.15
C ALA A 75 2.46 -11.70 2.63
N ILE A 76 1.66 -10.93 3.35
CA ILE A 76 1.41 -9.52 3.06
C ILE A 76 2.44 -8.69 3.83
N LEU A 77 3.34 -8.01 3.09
CA LEU A 77 4.44 -7.24 3.62
C LEU A 77 3.99 -5.79 3.88
N ALA A 78 3.42 -5.55 5.05
CA ALA A 78 2.99 -4.23 5.52
C ALA A 78 4.15 -3.49 6.22
N ILE A 79 5.31 -3.47 5.59
CA ILE A 79 6.58 -2.93 6.06
C ILE A 79 7.01 -1.70 5.25
N ASN A 80 8.06 -1.01 5.71
CA ASN A 80 8.64 0.09 4.96
C ASN A 80 9.15 -0.39 3.59
N SER A 81 8.89 0.37 2.52
CA SER A 81 9.29 0.04 1.15
C SER A 81 10.79 -0.23 1.01
N ARG A 82 11.64 0.44 1.77
CA ARG A 82 13.10 0.21 1.77
C ARG A 82 13.49 -1.20 2.20
N ASN A 83 12.65 -1.88 2.97
CA ASN A 83 12.92 -3.23 3.48
C ASN A 83 12.34 -4.34 2.58
N VAL A 84 11.45 -3.99 1.63
CA VAL A 84 10.83 -4.98 0.72
C VAL A 84 11.86 -5.76 -0.11
N PRO A 85 12.90 -5.11 -0.71
CA PRO A 85 13.88 -5.83 -1.54
C PRO A 85 14.62 -6.96 -0.80
N GLU A 86 14.85 -6.80 0.49
CA GLU A 86 15.54 -7.80 1.31
C GLU A 86 14.56 -8.82 1.91
N THR A 87 13.33 -8.40 2.21
CA THR A 87 12.34 -9.23 2.91
C THR A 87 11.56 -10.15 1.97
N ALA A 88 11.09 -9.66 0.82
CA ALA A 88 10.26 -10.44 -0.09
C ALA A 88 10.94 -11.74 -0.58
N PRO A 89 12.24 -11.75 -0.94
CA PRO A 89 12.93 -12.96 -1.35
C PRO A 89 12.91 -14.07 -0.30
N ILE A 90 12.93 -13.73 0.99
CA ILE A 90 12.92 -14.71 2.10
C ILE A 90 11.65 -15.57 2.06
N TYR A 91 10.51 -14.95 1.82
CA TYR A 91 9.21 -15.66 1.74
C TYR A 91 9.05 -16.41 0.41
N LEU A 92 9.43 -15.78 -0.71
CA LEU A 92 9.38 -16.42 -2.03
C LEU A 92 10.22 -17.71 -2.07
N GLN A 93 11.41 -17.71 -1.46
CA GLN A 93 12.28 -18.89 -1.35
C GLN A 93 11.68 -20.01 -0.47
N LYS A 94 10.80 -19.68 0.43
CA LYS A 94 10.04 -20.64 1.26
C LYS A 94 8.78 -21.18 0.57
N GLY A 95 8.53 -20.82 -0.70
CA GLY A 95 7.33 -21.22 -1.44
C GLY A 95 6.08 -20.43 -1.07
N ILE A 96 6.22 -19.24 -0.49
CA ILE A 96 5.14 -18.36 -0.04
C ILE A 96 5.04 -17.18 -1.00
N ASN A 97 3.84 -16.91 -1.54
CA ASN A 97 3.61 -15.72 -2.34
C ASN A 97 3.75 -14.45 -1.51
N THR A 98 4.15 -13.35 -2.13
CA THR A 98 4.26 -12.05 -1.45
C THR A 98 3.40 -10.97 -2.08
N VAL A 99 2.90 -10.07 -1.24
CA VAL A 99 2.23 -8.84 -1.66
C VAL A 99 2.79 -7.69 -0.85
N ASP A 100 3.13 -6.58 -1.48
CA ASP A 100 3.59 -5.37 -0.82
C ASP A 100 2.99 -4.10 -1.42
N ALA A 101 3.08 -3.00 -0.69
CA ALA A 101 2.68 -1.67 -1.14
C ALA A 101 3.92 -0.78 -1.41
N TYR A 102 4.93 -1.33 -2.09
CA TYR A 102 6.16 -0.63 -2.44
C TYR A 102 5.88 0.67 -3.20
N ASP A 103 6.36 1.80 -2.67
CA ASP A 103 6.05 3.15 -3.14
C ASP A 103 7.26 3.91 -3.73
N VAL A 104 8.37 3.22 -3.99
CA VAL A 104 9.51 3.84 -4.68
C VAL A 104 9.34 3.66 -6.20
N HIS A 105 9.31 4.79 -6.90
CA HIS A 105 8.92 4.85 -8.30
C HIS A 105 10.06 4.67 -9.31
N ARG A 106 9.69 4.63 -10.60
CA ARG A 106 10.59 4.64 -11.76
C ARG A 106 11.56 3.44 -11.79
N GLU A 107 12.85 3.72 -11.93
CA GLU A 107 13.89 2.69 -12.12
C GLU A 107 13.97 1.71 -10.95
N SER A 108 13.81 2.19 -9.71
CA SER A 108 13.82 1.35 -8.52
C SER A 108 12.71 0.29 -8.55
N LEU A 109 11.51 0.66 -8.99
CA LEU A 109 10.39 -0.27 -9.16
C LEU A 109 10.70 -1.33 -10.23
N ILE A 110 11.24 -0.91 -11.37
CA ILE A 110 11.56 -1.82 -12.48
C ILE A 110 12.65 -2.81 -12.08
N ASN A 111 13.67 -2.35 -11.36
CA ASN A 111 14.75 -3.20 -10.85
C ASN A 111 14.21 -4.20 -9.82
N LEU A 112 13.45 -3.76 -8.83
CA LEU A 112 12.81 -4.63 -7.84
C LEU A 112 11.95 -5.70 -8.52
N ARG A 113 11.11 -5.29 -9.49
CA ARG A 113 10.27 -6.22 -10.24
C ARG A 113 11.07 -7.29 -10.95
N LYS A 114 12.19 -6.93 -11.58
CA LYS A 114 13.09 -7.86 -12.25
C LYS A 114 13.70 -8.85 -11.27
N ASP A 115 14.26 -8.36 -10.18
CA ASP A 115 14.95 -9.18 -9.18
C ASP A 115 13.99 -10.17 -8.51
N LEU A 116 12.81 -9.71 -8.09
CA LEU A 116 11.78 -10.57 -7.49
C LEU A 116 11.17 -11.56 -8.50
N ASN A 117 11.07 -11.18 -9.79
CA ASN A 117 10.60 -12.09 -10.83
C ASN A 117 11.51 -13.31 -10.99
N ASP A 118 12.82 -13.12 -10.93
CA ASP A 118 13.78 -14.20 -11.07
C ASP A 118 13.71 -15.15 -9.85
N VAL A 119 13.59 -14.60 -8.64
CA VAL A 119 13.39 -15.38 -7.42
C VAL A 119 12.06 -16.13 -7.46
N ALA A 120 10.97 -15.45 -7.79
CA ALA A 120 9.64 -16.04 -7.81
C ALA A 120 9.53 -17.18 -8.83
N LYS A 121 10.05 -17.00 -10.04
CA LYS A 121 10.09 -18.05 -11.06
C LYS A 121 10.90 -19.27 -10.61
N LYS A 122 12.05 -19.05 -9.98
CA LYS A 122 12.93 -20.12 -9.49
C LYS A 122 12.24 -20.97 -8.42
N HIS A 123 11.41 -20.36 -7.58
CA HIS A 123 10.78 -21.04 -6.44
C HIS A 123 9.29 -21.36 -6.66
N GLY A 124 8.75 -21.12 -7.87
CA GLY A 124 7.36 -21.45 -8.20
C GLY A 124 6.34 -20.56 -7.49
N THR A 125 6.73 -19.33 -7.10
CA THR A 125 5.92 -18.38 -6.32
C THR A 125 5.54 -17.14 -7.12
N VAL A 126 4.67 -16.33 -6.55
CA VAL A 126 4.19 -15.06 -7.12
C VAL A 126 4.49 -13.92 -6.16
N SER A 127 5.03 -12.83 -6.68
CA SER A 127 5.13 -11.55 -5.98
C SER A 127 4.24 -10.52 -6.66
N ILE A 128 3.40 -9.81 -5.91
CA ILE A 128 2.66 -8.65 -6.41
C ILE A 128 3.16 -7.43 -5.67
N ILE A 129 3.88 -6.58 -6.38
CA ILE A 129 4.51 -5.39 -5.82
C ILE A 129 3.68 -4.13 -6.09
N SER A 130 3.87 -3.09 -5.28
CA SER A 130 3.14 -1.82 -5.41
C SER A 130 1.62 -2.02 -5.44
N ALA A 131 1.11 -2.90 -4.57
CA ALA A 131 -0.29 -3.25 -4.47
C ALA A 131 -0.99 -2.47 -3.35
N GLY A 132 -0.74 -1.17 -3.28
CA GLY A 132 -1.50 -0.23 -2.46
C GLY A 132 -2.63 0.45 -3.24
N TRP A 133 -3.16 1.55 -2.70
CA TRP A 133 -4.07 2.37 -3.49
C TRP A 133 -3.30 3.30 -4.45
N ASP A 134 -2.12 3.80 -4.04
CA ASP A 134 -1.19 4.61 -4.82
C ASP A 134 0.27 4.36 -4.35
N PRO A 135 1.10 3.73 -5.19
CA PRO A 135 0.75 3.06 -6.45
C PRO A 135 -0.07 1.79 -6.24
N GLY A 136 -0.88 1.45 -7.23
CA GLY A 136 -1.66 0.21 -7.26
C GLY A 136 -3.02 0.37 -7.93
N SER A 137 -4.10 0.50 -7.17
CA SER A 137 -5.45 0.61 -7.74
C SER A 137 -5.66 1.89 -8.56
N ASP A 138 -5.07 3.01 -8.18
CA ASP A 138 -5.09 4.25 -8.95
C ASP A 138 -4.31 4.14 -10.28
N SER A 139 -3.28 3.31 -10.32
CA SER A 139 -2.52 3.04 -11.55
C SER A 139 -3.40 2.36 -12.60
N ILE A 140 -4.30 1.46 -12.18
CA ILE A 140 -5.33 0.87 -13.07
C ILE A 140 -6.25 1.96 -13.61
N VAL A 141 -6.70 2.88 -12.75
CA VAL A 141 -7.54 4.01 -13.17
C VAL A 141 -6.81 4.88 -14.20
N ARG A 142 -5.55 5.23 -13.97
CA ARG A 142 -4.73 5.99 -14.94
C ARG A 142 -4.65 5.28 -16.29
N ALA A 143 -4.44 3.96 -16.29
CA ALA A 143 -4.41 3.17 -17.51
C ALA A 143 -5.76 3.22 -18.25
N VAL A 144 -6.89 3.08 -17.56
CA VAL A 144 -8.23 3.21 -18.15
C VAL A 144 -8.44 4.59 -18.78
N LEU A 145 -8.05 5.65 -18.10
CA LEU A 145 -8.14 7.01 -18.65
C LEU A 145 -7.26 7.17 -19.90
N GLU A 146 -6.10 6.53 -19.94
CA GLU A 146 -5.20 6.56 -21.09
C GLU A 146 -5.70 5.70 -22.25
N ILE A 147 -6.31 4.56 -21.98
CA ILE A 147 -7.01 3.75 -22.99
C ILE A 147 -8.08 4.59 -23.71
N ASN A 148 -8.85 5.39 -22.98
CA ASN A 148 -9.92 6.18 -23.53
C ASN A 148 -9.42 7.40 -24.35
N ALA A 149 -8.28 7.99 -23.97
CA ALA A 149 -7.67 9.11 -24.68
C ALA A 149 -6.14 8.96 -24.72
N PRO A 150 -5.60 8.14 -25.66
CA PRO A 150 -4.19 7.77 -25.66
C PRO A 150 -3.22 8.94 -25.92
N LYS A 151 -3.67 9.97 -26.58
CA LYS A 151 -2.91 11.21 -26.77
C LYS A 151 -3.41 12.26 -25.79
N GLY A 152 -2.55 12.72 -24.87
CA GLY A 152 -2.99 13.71 -23.89
C GLY A 152 -2.08 13.82 -22.68
N ILE A 153 -2.56 14.56 -21.69
CA ILE A 153 -1.84 14.83 -20.43
C ILE A 153 -2.69 14.34 -19.27
N THR A 154 -2.07 13.63 -18.33
CA THR A 154 -2.67 13.25 -17.06
C THR A 154 -2.07 14.09 -15.96
N TYR A 155 -2.91 14.78 -15.20
CA TYR A 155 -2.54 15.46 -13.96
C TYR A 155 -3.01 14.63 -12.79
N VAL A 156 -2.11 14.40 -11.82
CA VAL A 156 -2.42 13.71 -10.57
C VAL A 156 -2.23 14.71 -9.44
N ASN A 157 -3.32 15.12 -8.83
CA ASN A 157 -3.36 16.10 -7.76
C ASN A 157 -3.59 15.35 -6.44
N TYR A 158 -2.49 15.08 -5.72
CA TYR A 158 -2.55 14.42 -4.43
C TYR A 158 -2.95 15.38 -3.32
N GLY A 159 -3.72 14.88 -2.37
CA GLY A 159 -4.20 15.60 -1.21
C GLY A 159 -5.59 16.23 -1.41
N PRO A 160 -6.08 16.94 -0.36
CA PRO A 160 -5.42 17.07 0.93
C PRO A 160 -5.37 15.76 1.71
N GLY A 161 -4.34 15.61 2.57
CA GLY A 161 -4.29 14.49 3.49
C GLY A 161 -2.88 14.10 3.93
N MET A 162 -2.81 13.19 4.90
CA MET A 162 -1.58 12.74 5.49
C MET A 162 -0.79 11.83 4.54
N SER A 163 0.47 12.20 4.28
CA SER A 163 1.43 11.34 3.58
C SER A 163 2.18 10.47 4.58
N MET A 164 1.99 9.16 4.49
CA MET A 164 2.57 8.22 5.45
C MET A 164 4.09 8.11 5.29
N GLY A 165 4.61 7.98 4.07
CA GLY A 165 6.04 7.89 3.81
C GLY A 165 6.80 9.14 4.27
N HIS A 166 6.29 10.33 3.94
CA HIS A 166 6.87 11.61 4.39
C HIS A 166 6.79 11.77 5.90
N THR A 167 5.69 11.36 6.53
CA THR A 167 5.54 11.39 7.99
C THR A 167 6.58 10.51 8.68
N VAL A 168 6.81 9.30 8.18
CA VAL A 168 7.85 8.39 8.71
C VAL A 168 9.24 8.98 8.53
N ALA A 169 9.52 9.57 7.37
CA ALA A 169 10.82 10.22 7.11
C ALA A 169 11.10 11.36 8.10
N VAL A 170 10.09 12.22 8.36
CA VAL A 170 10.22 13.30 9.35
C VAL A 170 10.48 12.75 10.75
N LYS A 171 9.71 11.74 11.18
CA LYS A 171 9.87 11.14 12.52
C LYS A 171 11.24 10.51 12.75
N ALA A 172 11.94 10.13 11.69
CA ALA A 172 13.29 9.56 11.78
C ALA A 172 14.38 10.62 11.99
N ILE A 173 14.08 11.92 11.86
CA ILE A 173 15.05 13.00 12.04
C ILE A 173 15.32 13.21 13.53
N GLU A 174 16.62 13.35 13.86
CA GLU A 174 17.05 13.59 15.22
C GLU A 174 16.46 14.90 15.78
N GLY A 175 15.93 14.85 17.00
CA GLY A 175 15.32 16.01 17.66
C GLY A 175 13.80 16.10 17.48
N ILE A 176 13.20 15.29 16.63
CA ILE A 176 11.75 15.19 16.51
C ILE A 176 11.21 14.16 17.51
N ASP A 177 10.23 14.58 18.30
CA ASP A 177 9.47 13.71 19.20
C ASP A 177 8.32 13.03 18.44
N ASP A 178 7.51 13.81 17.74
CA ASP A 178 6.44 13.33 16.85
C ASP A 178 6.22 14.29 15.68
N ALA A 179 5.62 13.80 14.60
CA ALA A 179 5.38 14.60 13.39
C ALA A 179 4.23 14.08 12.56
N ILE A 180 3.69 14.97 11.71
CA ILE A 180 2.77 14.64 10.62
C ILE A 180 3.12 15.49 9.39
N SER A 181 3.11 14.88 8.19
CA SER A 181 3.28 15.57 6.92
C SER A 181 2.01 15.48 6.10
N LEU A 182 1.44 16.63 5.76
CA LEU A 182 0.24 16.74 4.93
C LEU A 182 0.62 17.13 3.50
N THR A 183 0.01 16.45 2.53
CA THR A 183 0.07 16.82 1.12
C THR A 183 -1.10 17.74 0.81
N ILE A 184 -0.83 18.93 0.24
CA ILE A 184 -1.83 19.90 -0.18
C ILE A 184 -1.70 20.12 -1.69
N PRO A 185 -2.73 19.84 -2.50
CA PRO A 185 -2.68 20.04 -3.94
C PRO A 185 -2.65 21.54 -4.30
N LYS A 186 -1.84 21.87 -5.31
CA LYS A 186 -1.78 23.20 -5.94
C LYS A 186 -2.42 23.20 -7.33
N GLY A 187 -2.86 22.02 -7.81
CA GLY A 187 -3.38 21.83 -9.15
C GLY A 187 -2.31 21.46 -10.19
N VAL A 188 -2.75 20.98 -11.32
CA VAL A 188 -1.90 20.55 -12.46
C VAL A 188 -0.76 19.60 -12.09
N GLY A 189 -1.01 18.72 -11.12
CA GLY A 189 -0.01 17.74 -10.64
C GLY A 189 1.01 18.32 -9.66
N MET A 190 0.88 19.58 -9.26
CA MET A 190 1.74 20.19 -8.25
C MET A 190 1.12 20.13 -6.85
N HIS A 191 1.95 20.02 -5.83
CA HIS A 191 1.55 20.02 -4.42
C HIS A 191 2.61 20.68 -3.55
N LYS A 192 2.23 20.97 -2.29
CA LYS A 192 3.13 21.41 -1.22
C LYS A 192 2.97 20.52 0.00
N ARG A 193 3.95 20.57 0.89
CA ARG A 193 3.93 19.85 2.17
C ARG A 193 3.72 20.82 3.32
N LEU A 194 2.76 20.52 4.18
CA LEU A 194 2.65 21.12 5.50
C LEU A 194 3.14 20.10 6.51
N VAL A 195 4.25 20.39 7.17
CA VAL A 195 4.86 19.48 8.12
C VAL A 195 4.68 20.08 9.52
N TYR A 196 4.02 19.35 10.38
CA TYR A 196 3.88 19.72 11.78
C TYR A 196 4.78 18.82 12.62
N VAL A 197 5.54 19.39 13.51
CA VAL A 197 6.52 18.68 14.36
C VAL A 197 6.34 19.06 15.83
N SER A 198 6.47 18.10 16.73
CA SER A 198 6.81 18.34 18.12
C SER A 198 8.28 18.03 18.34
N LEU A 199 8.98 18.90 19.07
CA LEU A 199 10.41 18.79 19.26
C LEU A 199 10.74 18.19 20.63
N LYS A 200 11.81 17.42 20.69
CA LYS A 200 12.42 17.00 21.94
C LYS A 200 13.07 18.20 22.63
N GLN A 201 13.16 18.15 23.95
CA GLN A 201 13.76 19.21 24.75
C GLN A 201 15.22 19.48 24.30
N GLY A 202 15.52 20.77 24.08
CA GLY A 202 16.85 21.21 23.69
C GLY A 202 17.12 21.25 22.17
N TYR A 203 16.14 20.92 21.36
CA TYR A 203 16.20 21.06 19.90
C TYR A 203 15.52 22.33 19.42
N ASP A 204 15.96 22.83 18.28
CA ASP A 204 15.53 24.09 17.69
C ASP A 204 14.89 23.82 16.31
N LEU A 205 13.76 24.48 16.06
CA LEU A 205 12.97 24.34 14.85
C LEU A 205 13.78 24.68 13.59
N GLU A 206 14.70 25.65 13.64
CA GLU A 206 15.46 26.07 12.47
C GLU A 206 16.38 24.96 11.97
N LYS A 207 17.12 24.31 12.90
CA LYS A 207 18.00 23.17 12.59
C LYS A 207 17.24 21.98 12.05
N VAL A 208 16.13 21.61 12.71
CA VAL A 208 15.28 20.50 12.29
C VAL A 208 14.66 20.79 10.94
N SER A 209 14.19 22.02 10.70
CA SER A 209 13.64 22.43 9.41
C SER A 209 14.63 22.32 8.27
N HIS A 210 15.91 22.65 8.52
CA HIS A 210 16.95 22.49 7.53
C HIS A 210 17.17 21.00 7.16
N GLN A 211 17.15 20.11 8.15
CA GLN A 211 17.28 18.67 7.91
C GLN A 211 16.08 18.12 7.11
N ILE A 212 14.84 18.50 7.47
CA ILE A 212 13.63 18.09 6.74
C ILE A 212 13.73 18.51 5.26
N LYS A 213 14.04 19.77 4.99
CA LYS A 213 14.08 20.31 3.61
C LYS A 213 15.16 19.65 2.73
N ASN A 214 16.23 19.11 3.34
CA ASN A 214 17.30 18.42 2.63
C ASN A 214 17.11 16.89 2.57
N ASP A 215 16.08 16.34 3.20
CA ASP A 215 15.77 14.91 3.08
C ASP A 215 15.30 14.58 1.64
N PRO A 216 15.72 13.44 1.07
CA PRO A 216 15.31 13.01 -0.27
C PRO A 216 13.80 12.99 -0.53
N TYR A 217 12.98 12.83 0.51
CA TYR A 217 11.51 12.89 0.39
C TYR A 217 10.99 14.31 0.17
N PHE A 218 11.76 15.36 0.52
CA PHE A 218 11.28 16.73 0.55
C PHE A 218 12.05 17.69 -0.37
N VAL A 219 13.22 17.31 -0.84
CA VAL A 219 14.16 18.18 -1.58
C VAL A 219 13.57 18.81 -2.86
N HIS A 220 12.53 18.22 -3.42
CA HIS A 220 11.85 18.71 -4.62
C HIS A 220 10.47 19.34 -4.33
N ASP A 221 10.06 19.38 -3.06
CA ASP A 221 8.75 19.88 -2.64
C ASP A 221 8.85 21.32 -2.08
N GLU A 222 7.76 22.08 -2.20
CA GLU A 222 7.52 23.27 -1.40
C GLU A 222 7.12 22.83 0.00
N VAL A 223 7.95 23.11 1.01
CA VAL A 223 7.77 22.62 2.38
C VAL A 223 7.60 23.77 3.35
N HIS A 224 6.50 23.76 4.09
CA HIS A 224 6.25 24.64 5.24
C HIS A 224 6.22 23.81 6.51
N ILE A 225 7.01 24.22 7.53
CA ILE A 225 7.21 23.48 8.76
C ILE A 225 6.70 24.32 9.93
N PHE A 226 5.94 23.69 10.82
CA PHE A 226 5.30 24.32 11.97
C PHE A 226 5.58 23.48 13.22
N GLU A 227 6.02 24.16 14.29
CA GLU A 227 6.11 23.53 15.60
C GLU A 227 4.75 23.54 16.30
N VAL A 228 4.41 22.42 16.91
CA VAL A 228 3.17 22.25 17.69
C VAL A 228 3.46 21.47 18.96
N SER A 229 2.67 21.72 20.00
CA SER A 229 2.83 21.04 21.28
C SER A 229 2.33 19.59 21.28
N ASN A 230 1.38 19.24 20.41
CA ASN A 230 0.77 17.92 20.36
C ASN A 230 0.37 17.55 18.92
N ILE A 231 1.03 16.54 18.38
CA ILE A 231 0.73 16.02 17.04
C ILE A 231 -0.57 15.22 17.03
N ARG A 232 -0.95 14.59 18.14
CA ARG A 232 -2.12 13.67 18.17
C ARG A 232 -3.42 14.37 17.83
N ASP A 233 -3.52 15.66 18.10
CA ASP A 233 -4.72 16.47 17.78
C ASP A 233 -4.84 16.76 16.28
N LEU A 234 -3.77 16.52 15.51
CA LEU A 234 -3.69 16.79 14.07
C LEU A 234 -3.73 15.51 13.22
N ILE A 235 -3.74 14.31 13.84
CA ILE A 235 -3.70 13.06 13.10
C ILE A 235 -5.00 12.90 12.32
N ASP A 236 -4.84 12.88 10.99
CA ASP A 236 -5.90 12.56 10.04
C ASP A 236 -5.36 11.50 9.07
N MET A 237 -5.93 10.29 9.12
CA MET A 237 -5.58 9.21 8.21
C MET A 237 -6.24 9.35 6.83
N GLY A 238 -7.01 10.41 6.63
CA GLY A 238 -7.61 10.77 5.36
C GLY A 238 -6.56 11.16 4.32
N HIS A 239 -6.79 10.75 3.10
CA HIS A 239 -6.03 11.19 1.94
C HIS A 239 -6.95 11.26 0.71
N ALA A 240 -6.65 12.19 -0.19
CA ALA A 240 -7.41 12.35 -1.41
C ALA A 240 -6.49 12.38 -2.63
N VAL A 241 -7.05 12.07 -3.79
CA VAL A 241 -6.43 12.27 -5.08
C VAL A 241 -7.48 12.68 -6.10
N LYS A 242 -7.14 13.63 -6.96
CA LYS A 242 -7.89 13.94 -8.18
C LYS A 242 -7.00 13.69 -9.39
N ILE A 243 -7.38 12.71 -10.21
CA ILE A 243 -6.72 12.36 -11.46
C ILE A 243 -7.54 12.98 -12.59
N GLU A 244 -6.91 13.83 -13.39
CA GLU A 244 -7.53 14.49 -14.55
C GLU A 244 -6.76 14.11 -15.81
N ARG A 245 -7.48 13.59 -16.81
CA ARG A 245 -6.90 13.38 -18.13
C ARG A 245 -7.60 14.27 -19.15
N LYS A 246 -6.80 15.02 -19.90
CA LYS A 246 -7.22 15.79 -21.05
C LYS A 246 -6.54 15.25 -22.28
N GLY A 247 -7.32 14.90 -23.31
CA GLY A 247 -6.72 14.25 -24.46
C GLY A 247 -7.60 14.13 -25.69
N VAL A 248 -7.21 13.19 -26.54
CA VAL A 248 -7.77 12.96 -27.86
C VAL A 248 -8.13 11.49 -28.00
N SER A 249 -9.38 11.20 -28.35
CA SER A 249 -9.87 9.86 -28.71
C SER A 249 -9.97 9.80 -30.25
N GLY A 250 -9.15 8.96 -30.87
CA GLY A 250 -9.03 8.94 -32.34
C GLY A 250 -8.53 10.28 -32.89
N LYS A 251 -9.43 11.04 -33.53
CA LYS A 251 -9.19 12.41 -34.03
C LYS A 251 -9.95 13.50 -33.24
N THR A 252 -10.78 13.06 -32.27
CA THR A 252 -11.66 13.99 -31.54
C THR A 252 -10.95 14.52 -30.31
N HIS A 253 -10.71 15.82 -30.29
CA HIS A 253 -10.11 16.57 -29.20
C HIS A 253 -11.10 16.82 -28.06
N ASN A 254 -10.59 17.42 -26.98
CA ASN A 254 -11.36 17.92 -25.84
C ASN A 254 -12.01 16.80 -24.99
N GLN A 255 -11.46 15.60 -25.03
CA GLN A 255 -11.83 14.59 -24.05
C GLN A 255 -11.29 15.00 -22.67
N LYS A 256 -12.18 15.11 -21.71
CA LYS A 256 -11.83 15.40 -20.31
C LYS A 256 -12.44 14.33 -19.42
N MET A 257 -11.63 13.66 -18.67
CA MET A 257 -12.03 12.63 -17.70
C MET A 257 -11.44 12.96 -16.35
N GLU A 258 -12.23 12.75 -15.31
CA GLU A 258 -11.83 13.00 -13.93
C GLU A 258 -12.17 11.79 -13.07
N TYR A 259 -11.27 11.47 -12.17
CA TYR A 259 -11.47 10.51 -11.10
C TYR A 259 -11.06 11.14 -9.79
N THR A 260 -11.93 11.07 -8.79
CA THR A 260 -11.64 11.59 -7.45
C THR A 260 -11.82 10.49 -6.43
N LEU A 261 -10.85 10.37 -5.54
CA LEU A 261 -10.85 9.43 -4.44
C LEU A 261 -10.54 10.19 -3.15
N SER A 262 -11.30 9.89 -2.09
CA SER A 262 -11.03 10.35 -0.72
C SER A 262 -11.19 9.16 0.22
N VAL A 263 -10.16 8.83 0.97
CA VAL A 263 -10.04 7.54 1.66
C VAL A 263 -9.38 7.68 3.02
N ASN A 264 -9.64 6.69 3.88
CA ASN A 264 -8.72 6.38 4.97
C ASN A 264 -7.53 5.61 4.38
N ASN A 265 -6.36 6.23 4.36
CA ASN A 265 -5.18 5.74 3.65
C ASN A 265 -4.75 4.31 4.08
N PRO A 266 -4.51 4.00 5.37
CA PRO A 266 -4.11 2.65 5.75
C PRO A 266 -5.20 1.61 5.50
N ALA A 267 -6.46 1.94 5.67
CA ALA A 267 -7.55 0.99 5.47
C ALA A 267 -7.70 0.57 4.00
N ILE A 268 -7.70 1.52 3.07
CA ILE A 268 -7.78 1.17 1.65
C ILE A 268 -6.52 0.44 1.17
N THR A 269 -5.33 0.85 1.63
CA THR A 269 -4.08 0.15 1.31
C THR A 269 -4.16 -1.31 1.75
N GLY A 270 -4.56 -1.57 2.99
CA GLY A 270 -4.75 -2.92 3.50
C GLY A 270 -5.76 -3.73 2.69
N GLN A 271 -6.90 -3.14 2.33
CA GLN A 271 -7.92 -3.79 1.50
C GLN A 271 -7.40 -4.14 0.10
N VAL A 272 -6.63 -3.26 -0.54
CA VAL A 272 -6.03 -3.52 -1.85
C VAL A 272 -4.99 -4.64 -1.76
N MET A 273 -4.14 -4.64 -0.73
CA MET A 273 -3.17 -5.72 -0.51
C MET A 273 -3.85 -7.08 -0.31
N VAL A 274 -4.96 -7.14 0.42
CA VAL A 274 -5.76 -8.37 0.59
C VAL A 274 -6.36 -8.82 -0.74
N SER A 275 -6.85 -7.90 -1.56
CA SER A 275 -7.33 -8.20 -2.91
C SER A 275 -6.20 -8.72 -3.81
N ALA A 276 -5.01 -8.17 -3.70
CA ALA A 276 -3.82 -8.64 -4.41
C ALA A 276 -3.37 -10.04 -3.93
N ALA A 277 -3.48 -10.34 -2.63
CA ALA A 277 -3.23 -11.68 -2.11
C ALA A 277 -4.14 -12.72 -2.78
N ARG A 278 -5.41 -12.41 -3.00
CA ARG A 278 -6.35 -13.25 -3.76
C ARG A 278 -5.90 -13.44 -5.20
N ALA A 279 -5.50 -12.35 -5.87
CA ALA A 279 -5.04 -12.37 -7.25
C ALA A 279 -3.76 -13.19 -7.44
N SER A 280 -2.87 -13.23 -6.45
CA SER A 280 -1.58 -13.94 -6.54
C SER A 280 -1.74 -15.43 -6.83
N LEU A 281 -2.82 -16.07 -6.35
CA LEU A 281 -3.08 -17.49 -6.60
C LEU A 281 -3.52 -17.81 -8.03
N LYS A 282 -3.91 -16.81 -8.79
CA LYS A 282 -4.38 -16.95 -10.16
C LYS A 282 -3.28 -16.68 -11.19
N GLN A 283 -2.11 -16.20 -10.73
CA GLN A 283 -1.00 -15.86 -11.60
C GLN A 283 -0.01 -17.02 -11.75
N LYS A 284 0.73 -17.04 -12.85
CA LYS A 284 1.89 -17.91 -13.03
C LYS A 284 3.05 -17.39 -12.18
N PRO A 285 4.01 -18.27 -11.82
CA PRO A 285 5.20 -17.83 -11.08
C PRO A 285 5.90 -16.64 -11.73
N GLY A 286 6.15 -15.60 -10.94
CA GLY A 286 6.74 -14.35 -11.41
C GLY A 286 6.42 -13.17 -10.51
N CYS A 287 6.87 -11.98 -10.90
CA CYS A 287 6.60 -10.73 -10.21
C CYS A 287 5.74 -9.80 -11.10
N TYR A 288 4.71 -9.23 -10.50
CA TYR A 288 3.69 -8.43 -11.18
C TYR A 288 3.42 -7.12 -10.43
N THR A 289 3.05 -6.10 -11.17
CA THR A 289 2.30 -4.96 -10.65
C THR A 289 0.80 -5.19 -10.87
N MET A 290 -0.06 -4.42 -10.21
CA MET A 290 -1.51 -4.54 -10.41
C MET A 290 -1.96 -4.26 -11.85
N LEU A 291 -1.20 -3.47 -12.62
CA LEU A 291 -1.47 -3.18 -14.04
C LEU A 291 -1.38 -4.40 -14.95
N GLU A 292 -0.64 -5.43 -14.55
CA GLU A 292 -0.39 -6.62 -15.38
C GLU A 292 -1.40 -7.73 -15.10
N ILE A 293 -2.26 -7.55 -14.10
CA ILE A 293 -3.21 -8.55 -13.63
C ILE A 293 -4.63 -8.14 -14.04
N PRO A 294 -5.44 -9.05 -14.60
CA PRO A 294 -6.84 -8.74 -14.89
C PRO A 294 -7.59 -8.26 -13.64
N PRO A 295 -8.32 -7.13 -13.69
CA PRO A 295 -9.02 -6.59 -12.53
C PRO A 295 -9.97 -7.58 -11.84
N ILE A 296 -10.55 -8.50 -12.59
CA ILE A 296 -11.45 -9.54 -12.06
C ILE A 296 -10.75 -10.51 -11.09
N ASP A 297 -9.42 -10.65 -11.18
CA ASP A 297 -8.67 -11.57 -10.33
C ASP A 297 -8.54 -11.06 -8.89
N PHE A 298 -8.64 -9.75 -8.68
CA PHE A 298 -8.64 -9.13 -7.36
C PHE A 298 -9.95 -9.33 -6.60
N LEU A 299 -11.04 -9.68 -7.29
CA LEU A 299 -12.37 -9.72 -6.72
C LEU A 299 -12.70 -11.10 -6.14
N TYR A 300 -13.44 -11.08 -5.02
CA TYR A 300 -14.07 -12.26 -4.45
C TYR A 300 -15.40 -12.54 -5.17
N GLY A 301 -15.65 -13.82 -5.50
CA GLY A 301 -16.86 -14.30 -6.11
C GLY A 301 -16.62 -15.15 -7.36
N GLU A 302 -17.70 -15.79 -7.82
CA GLU A 302 -17.66 -16.59 -9.03
C GLU A 302 -17.53 -15.71 -10.28
N LYS A 303 -16.68 -16.14 -11.23
CA LYS A 303 -16.34 -15.33 -12.42
C LYS A 303 -17.56 -14.90 -13.24
N GLN A 304 -18.53 -15.79 -13.43
CA GLN A 304 -19.73 -15.46 -14.21
C GLN A 304 -20.61 -14.42 -13.51
N GLU A 305 -20.74 -14.53 -12.18
CA GLU A 305 -21.47 -13.57 -11.36
C GLU A 305 -20.79 -12.18 -11.40
N LEU A 306 -19.46 -12.15 -11.26
CA LEU A 306 -18.69 -10.92 -11.35
C LEU A 306 -18.83 -10.25 -12.72
N LEU A 307 -18.77 -11.03 -13.81
CA LEU A 307 -18.98 -10.50 -15.15
C LEU A 307 -20.39 -9.94 -15.31
N SER A 308 -21.42 -10.68 -14.88
CA SER A 308 -22.82 -10.22 -14.98
C SER A 308 -23.09 -8.94 -14.19
N ARG A 309 -22.38 -8.72 -13.08
CA ARG A 309 -22.58 -7.54 -12.23
C ARG A 309 -21.81 -6.32 -12.70
N LEU A 310 -20.67 -6.52 -13.37
CA LEU A 310 -19.72 -5.44 -13.71
C LEU A 310 -19.76 -5.04 -15.18
N THR A 311 -20.42 -5.80 -16.03
CA THR A 311 -20.64 -5.49 -17.46
C THR A 311 -22.11 -5.30 -17.78
#